data_69891d9f27d831adc63a5a7e7be07c6f
#
_entry.id   69891d9f27d831adc63a5a7e7be07c6f
#
_cell.length_a   1.000
_cell.length_b   1.000
_cell.length_c   1.000
_cell.angle_alpha   90.00
_cell.angle_beta   90.00
_cell.angle_gamma   90.00
#
_symmetry.space_group_name_H-M   'P 1'
#
loop_
_entity.id
_entity.type
_entity.pdbx_description
1 polymer ?
#
loop_
_entity_poly.entity_id
_entity_poly.type
_entity_poly.pdbx_seq_one_letter_code
_entity_poly.pdbx_strand_id
1 'polypeptide(L)'
;TIPEAMQLPMPGKENPVPPTHEVKEKYPVLYLLHGMGNNHAQWTGYTNVELFAEERNMAVVMISGENKFYHDSLDGEPFFDFVAKEVPEFVTNYFPVSAEPEHSYIAGLSMGGYGALLHGLSNPERFAAIGAFSSAVMPVGDPKKVEGLIDGPLDVKWLVKKAIAEGKKTPPLYVTCGENDMLYEIN
;
A
#
# COMPACT_ATOMS: atom_id res chain seq x y z
N THR A 1 -13.69 11.83 10.57
CA THR A 1 -14.78 12.78 10.80
C THR A 1 -16.04 12.01 11.16
N ILE A 2 -16.89 12.67 11.90
CA ILE A 2 -18.27 12.18 12.11
C ILE A 2 -19.01 12.37 10.78
N PRO A 3 -19.55 11.30 10.17
CA PRO A 3 -20.34 11.42 8.95
C PRO A 3 -21.41 12.51 9.12
N GLU A 4 -21.67 13.29 8.07
CA GLU A 4 -22.68 14.36 8.12
C GLU A 4 -24.02 13.90 8.71
N ALA A 5 -24.42 12.66 8.40
CA ALA A 5 -25.63 12.04 8.96
C ALA A 5 -25.61 11.88 10.49
N MET A 6 -24.44 11.90 11.13
CA MET A 6 -24.28 11.78 12.59
C MET A 6 -23.98 13.12 13.25
N GLN A 7 -23.89 14.21 12.51
CA GLN A 7 -23.74 15.54 13.07
C GLN A 7 -25.07 15.99 13.70
N LEU A 8 -25.05 16.23 15.00
CA LEU A 8 -26.23 16.76 15.67
C LEU A 8 -26.49 18.20 15.20
N PRO A 9 -27.75 18.57 14.98
CA PRO A 9 -28.10 19.94 14.61
C PRO A 9 -27.67 20.88 15.74
N MET A 10 -26.88 21.89 15.39
CA MET A 10 -26.49 22.95 16.32
C MET A 10 -27.56 24.02 16.37
N PRO A 11 -27.91 24.56 17.57
CA PRO A 11 -28.87 25.64 17.66
C PRO A 11 -28.50 26.82 16.76
N GLY A 12 -29.44 27.24 15.90
CA GLY A 12 -29.25 28.37 14.97
C GLY A 12 -28.50 28.04 13.66
N LYS A 13 -28.18 26.76 13.39
CA LYS A 13 -27.68 26.31 12.09
C LYS A 13 -28.75 25.49 11.36
N GLU A 14 -28.74 25.55 10.03
CA GLU A 14 -29.57 24.66 9.20
C GLU A 14 -29.20 23.20 9.51
N ASN A 15 -30.21 22.33 9.50
CA ASN A 15 -29.96 20.90 9.63
C ASN A 15 -29.04 20.42 8.50
N PRO A 16 -28.03 19.59 8.79
CA PRO A 16 -27.22 19.03 7.74
C PRO A 16 -28.10 18.26 6.76
N VAL A 17 -27.81 18.42 5.48
CA VAL A 17 -28.49 17.66 4.43
C VAL A 17 -28.20 16.18 4.65
N PRO A 18 -29.21 15.30 4.72
CA PRO A 18 -28.95 13.88 4.89
C PRO A 18 -28.09 13.38 3.73
N PRO A 19 -27.11 12.47 4.02
CA PRO A 19 -26.27 11.92 2.99
C PRO A 19 -27.13 11.19 1.94
N THR A 20 -26.86 11.46 0.69
CA THR A 20 -27.66 10.92 -0.42
C THR A 20 -27.36 9.45 -0.69
N HIS A 21 -26.29 8.87 -0.15
CA HIS A 21 -25.72 7.56 -0.50
C HIS A 21 -25.41 7.39 -2.00
N GLU A 22 -25.49 8.45 -2.75
CA GLU A 22 -25.09 8.45 -4.16
C GLU A 22 -23.60 8.66 -4.26
N VAL A 23 -22.93 7.71 -4.89
CA VAL A 23 -21.51 7.84 -5.22
C VAL A 23 -21.37 8.81 -6.38
N LYS A 24 -20.98 10.06 -6.09
CA LYS A 24 -20.77 11.09 -7.11
C LYS A 24 -19.46 10.90 -7.85
N GLU A 25 -18.42 10.52 -7.11
CA GLU A 25 -17.07 10.32 -7.63
C GLU A 25 -16.42 9.11 -6.94
N LYS A 26 -15.54 8.41 -7.67
CA LYS A 26 -14.75 7.35 -7.08
C LYS A 26 -13.51 7.94 -6.41
N TYR A 27 -13.21 7.47 -5.22
CA TYR A 27 -12.05 7.93 -4.45
C TYR A 27 -10.75 7.35 -4.96
N PRO A 28 -9.65 8.13 -4.99
CA PRO A 28 -8.30 7.56 -5.09
C PRO A 28 -8.05 6.60 -3.92
N VAL A 29 -7.20 5.60 -4.13
CA VAL A 29 -6.93 4.57 -3.14
C VAL A 29 -5.45 4.46 -2.82
N LEU A 30 -5.14 4.37 -1.52
CA LEU A 30 -3.83 4.02 -1.00
C LEU A 30 -3.89 2.61 -0.39
N TYR A 31 -3.16 1.67 -0.98
CA TYR A 31 -2.89 0.37 -0.39
C TYR A 31 -1.72 0.53 0.59
N LEU A 32 -1.97 0.33 1.89
CA LEU A 32 -1.03 0.66 2.95
C LEU A 32 -0.63 -0.59 3.74
N LEU A 33 0.64 -0.96 3.64
CA LEU A 33 1.18 -2.22 4.11
C LEU A 33 1.91 -2.04 5.44
N HIS A 34 1.62 -2.93 6.42
CA HIS A 34 2.19 -2.89 7.76
C HIS A 34 3.58 -3.54 7.83
N GLY A 35 4.34 -3.23 8.89
CA GLY A 35 5.61 -3.86 9.22
C GLY A 35 5.45 -5.23 9.88
N MET A 36 6.55 -6.00 9.96
CA MET A 36 6.56 -7.31 10.60
C MET A 36 6.09 -7.23 12.06
N GLY A 37 5.34 -8.24 12.50
CA GLY A 37 4.79 -8.32 13.86
C GLY A 37 3.49 -7.53 14.07
N ASN A 38 2.96 -6.92 13.03
CA ASN A 38 1.74 -6.12 13.05
C ASN A 38 0.63 -6.71 12.15
N ASN A 39 -0.42 -5.94 11.96
CA ASN A 39 -1.57 -6.29 11.13
C ASN A 39 -2.19 -5.02 10.51
N HIS A 40 -3.35 -5.16 9.88
CA HIS A 40 -4.09 -4.06 9.25
C HIS A 40 -4.37 -2.85 10.17
N ALA A 41 -4.41 -3.03 11.50
CA ALA A 41 -4.70 -1.93 12.44
C ALA A 41 -3.46 -1.09 12.81
N GLN A 42 -2.26 -1.43 12.33
CA GLN A 42 -1.03 -0.70 12.71
C GLN A 42 -1.15 0.79 12.40
N TRP A 43 -1.55 1.13 11.20
CA TRP A 43 -1.54 2.52 10.74
C TRP A 43 -2.56 3.39 11.47
N THR A 44 -3.75 2.88 11.74
CA THR A 44 -4.76 3.59 12.54
C THR A 44 -4.38 3.66 14.01
N GLY A 45 -3.68 2.64 14.51
CA GLY A 45 -3.26 2.59 15.91
C GLY A 45 -2.08 3.52 16.26
N TYR A 46 -1.21 3.83 15.30
CA TYR A 46 0.04 4.57 15.55
C TYR A 46 0.15 5.89 14.80
N THR A 47 -0.79 6.20 13.90
CA THR A 47 -0.73 7.39 13.05
C THR A 47 -2.10 8.07 12.91
N ASN A 48 -2.10 9.27 12.33
CA ASN A 48 -3.32 9.99 11.97
C ASN A 48 -3.74 9.71 10.52
N VAL A 49 -3.52 8.49 10.02
CA VAL A 49 -3.78 8.15 8.61
C VAL A 49 -5.23 8.40 8.21
N GLU A 50 -6.19 8.15 9.09
CA GLU A 50 -7.62 8.38 8.85
C GLU A 50 -7.92 9.86 8.62
N LEU A 51 -7.36 10.74 9.46
CA LEU A 51 -7.50 12.18 9.31
C LEU A 51 -6.91 12.67 7.98
N PHE A 52 -5.69 12.22 7.66
CA PHE A 52 -5.04 12.62 6.41
C PHE A 52 -5.73 12.09 5.17
N ALA A 53 -6.29 10.90 5.23
CA ALA A 53 -7.06 10.31 4.14
C ALA A 53 -8.34 11.12 3.87
N GLU A 54 -9.03 11.51 4.95
CA GLU A 54 -10.24 12.32 4.86
C GLU A 54 -9.97 13.72 4.28
N GLU A 55 -8.94 14.41 4.79
CA GLU A 55 -8.54 15.74 4.28
C GLU A 55 -8.22 15.72 2.77
N ARG A 56 -7.89 14.56 2.22
CA ARG A 56 -7.52 14.38 0.81
C ARG A 56 -8.56 13.63 -0.01
N ASN A 57 -9.72 13.35 0.57
CA ASN A 57 -10.76 12.55 -0.06
C ASN A 57 -10.22 11.24 -0.66
N MET A 58 -9.42 10.51 0.12
CA MET A 58 -8.74 9.29 -0.31
C MET A 58 -9.21 8.09 0.52
N ALA A 59 -9.45 6.97 -0.12
CA ALA A 59 -9.65 5.69 0.54
C ALA A 59 -8.29 5.09 0.93
N VAL A 60 -8.21 4.45 2.09
CA VAL A 60 -7.02 3.70 2.52
C VAL A 60 -7.40 2.25 2.76
N VAL A 61 -6.70 1.35 2.10
CA VAL A 61 -6.86 -0.10 2.22
C VAL A 61 -5.68 -0.66 2.98
N MET A 62 -5.93 -1.15 4.17
CA MET A 62 -4.92 -1.73 5.06
C MET A 62 -5.07 -3.24 5.09
N ILE A 63 -4.02 -3.95 4.69
CA ILE A 63 -4.02 -5.40 4.51
C ILE A 63 -3.21 -6.05 5.63
N SER A 64 -3.67 -7.19 6.16
CA SER A 64 -2.85 -8.03 7.04
C SER A 64 -1.93 -8.93 6.21
N GLY A 65 -0.62 -8.68 6.31
CA GLY A 65 0.44 -9.39 5.56
C GLY A 65 1.01 -10.63 6.25
N GLU A 66 0.51 -10.99 7.44
CA GLU A 66 0.82 -12.20 8.21
C GLU A 66 2.33 -12.56 8.32
N ASN A 67 3.19 -11.55 8.30
CA ASN A 67 4.65 -11.69 8.29
C ASN A 67 5.22 -12.45 7.07
N LYS A 68 4.48 -12.48 5.95
CA LYS A 68 4.85 -13.20 4.72
C LYS A 68 5.52 -12.34 3.66
N PHE A 69 6.01 -11.17 4.04
CA PHE A 69 6.72 -10.24 3.15
C PHE A 69 5.96 -9.91 1.85
N TYR A 70 4.63 -10.08 1.84
CA TYR A 70 3.76 -9.73 0.70
C TYR A 70 4.12 -10.44 -0.61
N HIS A 71 4.80 -11.57 -0.54
CA HIS A 71 5.11 -12.45 -1.68
C HIS A 71 4.66 -13.89 -1.39
N ASP A 72 4.65 -14.72 -2.41
CA ASP A 72 4.25 -16.11 -2.28
C ASP A 72 5.16 -16.85 -1.29
N SER A 73 4.53 -17.56 -0.36
CA SER A 73 5.25 -18.29 0.66
C SER A 73 5.65 -19.69 0.17
N LEU A 74 6.65 -20.26 0.85
CA LEU A 74 7.06 -21.65 0.61
C LEU A 74 5.93 -22.67 0.87
N ASP A 75 4.96 -22.28 1.68
CA ASP A 75 3.79 -23.11 2.02
C ASP A 75 2.70 -23.08 0.94
N GLY A 76 2.98 -22.42 -0.19
CA GLY A 76 2.10 -22.39 -1.37
C GLY A 76 0.95 -21.36 -1.28
N GLU A 77 1.00 -20.44 -0.31
CA GLU A 77 0.02 -19.37 -0.23
C GLU A 77 0.35 -18.25 -1.26
N PRO A 78 -0.56 -17.93 -2.17
CA PRO A 78 -0.32 -16.98 -3.27
C PRO A 78 -0.48 -15.53 -2.77
N PHE A 79 0.35 -15.12 -1.81
CA PHE A 79 0.26 -13.81 -1.18
C PHE A 79 0.56 -12.65 -2.13
N PHE A 80 1.37 -12.89 -3.15
CA PHE A 80 1.61 -11.90 -4.21
C PHE A 80 0.33 -11.63 -4.99
N ASP A 81 -0.37 -12.67 -5.42
CA ASP A 81 -1.63 -12.54 -6.17
C ASP A 81 -2.74 -11.94 -5.29
N PHE A 82 -2.79 -12.30 -4.02
CA PHE A 82 -3.70 -11.68 -3.05
C PHE A 82 -3.58 -10.16 -3.04
N VAL A 83 -2.36 -9.63 -2.87
CA VAL A 83 -2.10 -8.17 -2.84
C VAL A 83 -2.24 -7.53 -4.23
N ALA A 84 -1.74 -8.22 -5.27
CA ALA A 84 -1.69 -7.65 -6.62
C ALA A 84 -3.02 -7.71 -7.37
N LYS A 85 -3.89 -8.68 -7.07
CA LYS A 85 -5.11 -8.96 -7.84
C LYS A 85 -6.36 -8.97 -6.98
N GLU A 86 -6.44 -9.86 -5.97
CA GLU A 86 -7.68 -10.12 -5.25
C GLU A 86 -8.15 -8.91 -4.43
N VAL A 87 -7.24 -8.28 -3.68
CA VAL A 87 -7.57 -7.10 -2.87
C VAL A 87 -8.02 -5.93 -3.74
N PRO A 88 -7.29 -5.52 -4.80
CA PRO A 88 -7.76 -4.45 -5.69
C PRO A 88 -9.09 -4.78 -6.37
N GLU A 89 -9.29 -6.00 -6.85
CA GLU A 89 -10.55 -6.42 -7.46
C GLU A 89 -11.71 -6.34 -6.46
N PHE A 90 -11.53 -6.86 -5.26
CA PHE A 90 -12.52 -6.76 -4.19
C PHE A 90 -12.87 -5.31 -3.87
N VAL A 91 -11.86 -4.47 -3.64
CA VAL A 91 -12.05 -3.09 -3.22
C VAL A 91 -12.77 -2.27 -4.30
N THR A 92 -12.37 -2.40 -5.55
CA THR A 92 -12.96 -1.61 -6.65
C THR A 92 -14.36 -2.07 -7.04
N ASN A 93 -14.73 -3.33 -6.75
CA ASN A 93 -16.06 -3.87 -7.00
C ASN A 93 -17.07 -3.55 -5.89
N TYR A 94 -16.62 -3.45 -4.64
CA TYR A 94 -17.52 -3.31 -3.49
C TYR A 94 -17.54 -1.90 -2.88
N PHE A 95 -16.54 -1.08 -3.16
CA PHE A 95 -16.43 0.28 -2.60
C PHE A 95 -16.33 1.33 -3.70
N PRO A 96 -16.68 2.58 -3.42
CA PRO A 96 -16.59 3.69 -4.38
C PRO A 96 -15.13 4.14 -4.61
N VAL A 97 -14.29 3.22 -5.01
CA VAL A 97 -12.85 3.41 -5.21
C VAL A 97 -12.52 3.36 -6.70
N SER A 98 -11.63 4.22 -7.15
CA SER A 98 -11.17 4.25 -8.54
C SER A 98 -10.33 3.02 -8.86
N ALA A 99 -10.52 2.46 -10.05
CA ALA A 99 -9.67 1.42 -10.62
C ALA A 99 -8.56 1.99 -11.53
N GLU A 100 -8.54 3.32 -11.72
CA GLU A 100 -7.58 3.98 -12.60
C GLU A 100 -6.18 3.99 -11.95
N PRO A 101 -5.11 3.63 -12.69
CA PRO A 101 -3.76 3.63 -12.16
C PRO A 101 -3.31 4.97 -11.58
N GLU A 102 -3.75 6.08 -12.18
CA GLU A 102 -3.44 7.45 -11.73
C GLU A 102 -4.04 7.79 -10.36
N HIS A 103 -5.00 7.00 -9.91
CA HIS A 103 -5.67 7.14 -8.63
C HIS A 103 -5.30 6.02 -7.64
N SER A 104 -4.35 5.16 -7.99
CA SER A 104 -3.91 4.03 -7.16
C SER A 104 -2.50 4.27 -6.62
N TYR A 105 -2.33 4.13 -5.32
CA TYR A 105 -1.06 4.34 -4.62
C TYR A 105 -0.75 3.12 -3.76
N ILE A 106 0.52 2.82 -3.56
CA ILE A 106 0.96 1.78 -2.64
C ILE A 106 2.07 2.31 -1.74
N ALA A 107 1.97 2.05 -0.44
CA ALA A 107 3.00 2.44 0.50
C ALA A 107 3.12 1.44 1.66
N GLY A 108 4.23 1.49 2.38
CA GLY A 108 4.40 0.63 3.53
C GLY A 108 5.65 0.91 4.35
N LEU A 109 5.69 0.31 5.54
CA LEU A 109 6.77 0.43 6.52
C LEU A 109 7.51 -0.90 6.67
N SER A 110 8.85 -0.89 6.70
CA SER A 110 9.68 -2.06 6.98
C SER A 110 9.38 -3.23 6.02
N MET A 111 8.84 -4.34 6.49
CA MET A 111 8.31 -5.42 5.66
C MET A 111 7.30 -4.91 4.63
N GLY A 112 6.41 -4.00 5.03
CA GLY A 112 5.44 -3.36 4.12
C GLY A 112 6.10 -2.42 3.12
N GLY A 113 7.20 -1.76 3.49
CA GLY A 113 8.01 -0.95 2.58
C GLY A 113 8.63 -1.80 1.47
N TYR A 114 9.18 -2.97 1.83
CA TYR A 114 9.60 -3.97 0.86
C TYR A 114 8.43 -4.41 -0.03
N GLY A 115 7.27 -4.74 0.55
CA GLY A 115 6.08 -5.12 -0.19
C GLY A 115 5.62 -4.04 -1.17
N ALA A 116 5.63 -2.77 -0.75
CA ALA A 116 5.26 -1.64 -1.60
C ALA A 116 6.21 -1.50 -2.80
N LEU A 117 7.52 -1.63 -2.58
CA LEU A 117 8.50 -1.64 -3.67
C LEU A 117 8.35 -2.86 -4.59
N LEU A 118 8.18 -4.05 -4.00
CA LEU A 118 7.99 -5.28 -4.76
C LEU A 118 6.79 -5.18 -5.71
N HIS A 119 5.61 -4.85 -5.19
CA HIS A 119 4.39 -4.77 -5.99
C HIS A 119 4.39 -3.60 -6.97
N GLY A 120 4.86 -2.45 -6.52
CA GLY A 120 4.90 -1.25 -7.35
C GLY A 120 5.89 -1.35 -8.52
N LEU A 121 7.03 -2.01 -8.33
CA LEU A 121 8.03 -2.23 -9.38
C LEU A 121 7.70 -3.43 -10.28
N SER A 122 7.00 -4.44 -9.76
CA SER A 122 6.54 -5.57 -10.55
C SER A 122 5.37 -5.22 -11.47
N ASN A 123 4.53 -4.26 -11.05
CA ASN A 123 3.34 -3.82 -11.78
C ASN A 123 3.32 -2.28 -11.92
N PRO A 124 4.33 -1.68 -12.58
CA PRO A 124 4.51 -0.23 -12.58
C PRO A 124 3.36 0.53 -13.25
N GLU A 125 2.63 -0.14 -14.14
CA GLU A 125 1.46 0.43 -14.83
C GLU A 125 0.23 0.58 -13.94
N ARG A 126 0.24 0.06 -12.72
CA ARG A 126 -0.93 0.03 -11.83
C ARG A 126 -0.95 1.13 -10.78
N PHE A 127 0.18 1.82 -10.59
CA PHE A 127 0.31 2.76 -9.49
C PHE A 127 0.78 4.14 -9.95
N ALA A 128 0.16 5.18 -9.41
CA ALA A 128 0.56 6.56 -9.60
C ALA A 128 1.85 6.92 -8.84
N ALA A 129 2.06 6.32 -7.66
CA ALA A 129 3.29 6.46 -6.88
C ALA A 129 3.47 5.33 -5.86
N ILE A 130 4.71 5.16 -5.41
CA ILE A 130 5.13 4.17 -4.40
C ILE A 130 5.77 4.90 -3.23
N GLY A 131 5.34 4.58 -1.99
CA GLY A 131 5.94 5.05 -0.74
C GLY A 131 6.63 3.92 0.02
N ALA A 132 7.89 4.09 0.40
CA ALA A 132 8.67 3.07 1.08
C ALA A 132 9.36 3.66 2.30
N PHE A 133 8.94 3.26 3.50
CA PHE A 133 9.40 3.82 4.76
C PHE A 133 10.24 2.78 5.50
N SER A 134 11.51 3.11 5.81
CA SER A 134 12.44 2.19 6.49
C SER A 134 12.33 0.76 5.95
N SER A 135 12.46 0.60 4.66
CA SER A 135 12.10 -0.64 3.94
C SER A 135 13.09 -1.77 4.20
N ALA A 136 12.59 -2.98 4.42
CA ALA A 136 13.42 -4.17 4.54
C ALA A 136 13.87 -4.69 3.15
N VAL A 137 14.67 -3.89 2.43
CA VAL A 137 15.12 -4.18 1.04
C VAL A 137 16.27 -5.19 1.00
N MET A 138 16.18 -6.23 1.82
CA MET A 138 17.16 -7.30 1.86
C MET A 138 16.47 -8.65 1.68
N PRO A 139 17.18 -9.66 1.19
CA PRO A 139 16.64 -11.00 1.11
C PRO A 139 16.26 -11.50 2.51
N VAL A 140 14.98 -11.78 2.72
CA VAL A 140 14.48 -12.36 3.97
C VAL A 140 14.06 -13.80 3.69
N GLY A 141 14.80 -14.72 4.23
CA GLY A 141 14.62 -16.14 4.03
C GLY A 141 15.89 -16.85 3.54
N ASP A 142 15.77 -18.14 3.26
CA ASP A 142 16.87 -18.93 2.70
C ASP A 142 16.81 -18.84 1.16
N PRO A 143 17.80 -18.19 0.51
CA PRO A 143 17.83 -18.07 -0.95
C PRO A 143 17.82 -19.40 -1.71
N LYS A 144 18.18 -20.49 -1.04
CA LYS A 144 18.11 -21.84 -1.62
C LYS A 144 16.70 -22.40 -1.66
N LYS A 145 15.79 -21.82 -0.87
CA LYS A 145 14.40 -22.27 -0.73
C LYS A 145 13.41 -21.34 -1.40
N VAL A 146 13.75 -20.06 -1.54
CA VAL A 146 12.87 -19.06 -2.13
C VAL A 146 13.46 -18.62 -3.47
N GLU A 147 12.87 -19.11 -4.55
CA GLU A 147 13.29 -18.78 -5.91
C GLU A 147 13.05 -17.28 -6.17
N GLY A 148 14.05 -16.63 -6.78
CA GLY A 148 13.97 -15.22 -7.15
C GLY A 148 14.21 -14.22 -6.00
N LEU A 149 14.60 -14.69 -4.82
CA LEU A 149 14.89 -13.83 -3.66
C LEU A 149 16.19 -13.03 -3.85
N ILE A 150 17.15 -13.57 -4.59
CA ILE A 150 18.39 -12.89 -4.99
C ILE A 150 18.49 -12.92 -6.52
N ASP A 151 18.83 -11.78 -7.11
CA ASP A 151 18.95 -11.61 -8.55
C ASP A 151 17.71 -12.10 -9.35
N GLY A 152 16.52 -11.94 -8.77
CA GLY A 152 15.28 -12.40 -9.35
C GLY A 152 14.05 -11.54 -8.99
N PRO A 153 12.84 -12.01 -9.33
CA PRO A 153 11.60 -11.22 -9.21
C PRO A 153 11.25 -10.72 -7.79
N LEU A 154 11.82 -11.31 -6.76
CA LEU A 154 11.64 -10.90 -5.36
C LEU A 154 12.75 -9.97 -4.86
N ASP A 155 13.76 -9.69 -5.66
CA ASP A 155 14.83 -8.76 -5.35
C ASP A 155 14.51 -7.37 -5.91
N VAL A 156 14.24 -6.42 -5.02
CA VAL A 156 13.93 -5.03 -5.38
C VAL A 156 15.04 -4.40 -6.25
N LYS A 157 16.30 -4.67 -5.94
CA LYS A 157 17.45 -4.17 -6.72
C LYS A 157 17.47 -4.73 -8.13
N TRP A 158 17.11 -6.00 -8.28
CA TRP A 158 16.98 -6.64 -9.57
C TRP A 158 15.82 -6.04 -10.39
N LEU A 159 14.66 -5.80 -9.73
CA LEU A 159 13.50 -5.16 -10.38
C LEU A 159 13.85 -3.77 -10.92
N VAL A 160 14.55 -2.95 -10.13
CA VAL A 160 15.02 -1.63 -10.58
C VAL A 160 15.96 -1.74 -11.77
N LYS A 161 16.98 -2.61 -11.69
CA LYS A 161 17.93 -2.83 -12.80
C LYS A 161 17.21 -3.29 -14.07
N LYS A 162 16.26 -4.20 -13.93
CA LYS A 162 15.44 -4.69 -15.04
C LYS A 162 14.60 -3.59 -15.66
N ALA A 163 13.92 -2.77 -14.87
CA ALA A 163 13.12 -1.66 -15.37
C ALA A 163 13.97 -0.66 -16.16
N ILE A 164 15.17 -0.34 -15.67
CA ILE A 164 16.13 0.54 -16.37
C ILE A 164 16.58 -0.09 -17.69
N ALA A 165 16.96 -1.37 -17.68
CA ALA A 165 17.43 -2.08 -18.87
C ALA A 165 16.36 -2.21 -19.97
N GLU A 166 15.08 -2.36 -19.55
CA GLU A 166 13.94 -2.44 -20.46
C GLU A 166 13.37 -1.08 -20.87
N GLY A 167 13.92 0.02 -20.35
CA GLY A 167 13.41 1.38 -20.59
C GLY A 167 11.98 1.59 -20.08
N LYS A 168 11.54 0.83 -19.11
CA LYS A 168 10.21 0.94 -18.52
C LYS A 168 10.13 2.15 -17.62
N LYS A 169 9.05 2.92 -17.76
CA LYS A 169 8.72 4.00 -16.83
C LYS A 169 8.25 3.39 -15.51
N THR A 170 8.95 3.69 -14.44
CA THR A 170 8.51 3.36 -13.08
C THR A 170 7.64 4.47 -12.49
N PRO A 171 6.71 4.18 -11.58
CA PRO A 171 6.03 5.20 -10.82
C PRO A 171 7.03 6.04 -10.01
N PRO A 172 6.72 7.31 -9.70
CA PRO A 172 7.48 8.08 -8.73
C PRO A 172 7.66 7.31 -7.41
N LEU A 173 8.89 7.33 -6.88
CA LEU A 173 9.25 6.67 -5.62
C LEU A 173 9.47 7.73 -4.54
N TYR A 174 8.83 7.54 -3.39
CA TYR A 174 9.15 8.25 -2.16
C TYR A 174 9.77 7.27 -1.17
N VAL A 175 11.07 7.38 -0.95
CA VAL A 175 11.82 6.50 -0.04
C VAL A 175 12.35 7.34 1.10
N THR A 176 12.15 6.88 2.33
CA THR A 176 12.70 7.53 3.53
C THR A 176 13.10 6.49 4.57
N CYS A 177 14.20 6.78 5.26
CA CYS A 177 14.70 6.00 6.38
C CYS A 177 15.37 6.94 7.39
N GLY A 178 15.19 6.68 8.67
CA GLY A 178 15.86 7.46 9.72
C GLY A 178 17.36 7.13 9.75
N GLU A 179 18.21 8.13 9.97
CA GLU A 179 19.67 7.95 10.03
C GLU A 179 20.14 6.97 11.12
N ASN A 180 19.34 6.78 12.17
CA ASN A 180 19.61 5.85 13.26
C ASN A 180 18.77 4.55 13.14
N ASP A 181 18.12 4.33 12.03
CA ASP A 181 17.37 3.10 11.78
C ASP A 181 18.33 1.95 11.44
N MET A 182 18.07 0.75 11.98
CA MET A 182 18.87 -0.44 11.66
C MET A 182 18.86 -0.84 10.19
N LEU A 183 17.88 -0.35 9.44
CA LEU A 183 17.73 -0.60 8.00
C LEU A 183 18.33 0.51 7.13
N TYR A 184 18.94 1.53 7.73
CA TYR A 184 19.45 2.71 7.00
C TYR A 184 20.42 2.34 5.88
N GLU A 185 21.38 1.47 6.16
CA GLU A 185 22.43 1.06 5.21
C GLU A 185 21.91 0.28 3.99
N ILE A 186 20.70 -0.23 4.07
CA ILE A 186 20.11 -1.05 2.99
C ILE A 186 19.01 -0.30 2.21
N ASN A 187 18.61 0.88 2.68
CA ASN A 187 17.67 1.77 2.00
C ASN A 187 18.40 2.74 1.08
#